data_383348311f27d546fe76e39dc1ee8664
#
_entry.id   383348311f27d546fe76e39dc1ee8664
#
_cell.length_a   1.000
_cell.length_b   1.000
_cell.length_c   1.000
_cell.angle_alpha   90.00
_cell.angle_beta   90.00
_cell.angle_gamma   90.00
#
_symmetry.space_group_name_H-M   'P 1'
#
loop_
_entity.id
_entity.type
_entity.pdbx_description
1 polymer ?
#
loop_
_entity_poly.entity_id
_entity_poly.type
_entity_poly.pdbx_seq_one_letter_code
_entity_poly.pdbx_strand_id
1 'polypeptide(L)'
;MEDILEVYHRPYDPKRPVVCLDEQPTQLIGETRRPIAVQPGQPARYDYEYERLGSATNFMLTEPLGGWRKVNVRETKTAIDLALEIRELLDVDYPDAETVVLVWDNLNTHTPASLYKAFEPAEARRLLARLEIHYTPKHGSWLDVAEIELSVFTKQCLARRIDNIDTLRREAKAWADARNAAQTGVESYGQDWCMTLGPEC
;
A
#
# COMPACT_ATOMS: atom_id res chain seq x y z
N MET A 1 13.59 -9.34 -13.30
CA MET A 1 13.72 -7.88 -13.54
C MET A 1 13.08 -7.50 -14.87
N GLU A 2 13.47 -8.14 -15.97
CA GLU A 2 12.88 -7.89 -17.30
C GLU A 2 11.36 -8.06 -17.33
N ASP A 3 10.85 -9.12 -16.70
CA ASP A 3 9.42 -9.40 -16.56
C ASP A 3 8.63 -8.22 -15.93
N ILE A 4 9.12 -7.66 -14.83
CA ILE A 4 8.47 -6.51 -14.16
C ILE A 4 8.53 -5.24 -15.02
N LEU A 5 9.67 -5.00 -15.67
CA LEU A 5 9.81 -3.87 -16.58
C LEU A 5 8.86 -4.00 -17.77
N GLU A 6 8.72 -5.21 -18.33
CA GLU A 6 7.76 -5.48 -19.39
C GLU A 6 6.32 -5.19 -18.96
N VAL A 7 5.94 -5.62 -17.73
CA VAL A 7 4.62 -5.33 -17.17
C VAL A 7 4.37 -3.84 -17.10
N TYR A 8 5.33 -3.04 -16.61
CA TYR A 8 5.17 -1.59 -16.48
C TYR A 8 5.21 -0.82 -17.82
N HIS A 9 5.75 -1.44 -18.88
CA HIS A 9 5.71 -0.88 -20.23
C HIS A 9 4.41 -1.17 -20.99
N ARG A 10 3.53 -2.01 -20.43
CA ARG A 10 2.22 -2.27 -21.04
C ARG A 10 1.39 -0.98 -21.07
N PRO A 11 0.65 -0.73 -22.17
CA PRO A 11 -0.28 0.39 -22.21
C PRO A 11 -1.37 0.22 -21.15
N TYR A 12 -1.89 1.32 -20.63
CA TYR A 12 -3.00 1.29 -19.68
C TYR A 12 -4.22 0.57 -20.30
N ASP A 13 -4.74 -0.41 -19.57
CA ASP A 13 -5.95 -1.15 -19.95
C ASP A 13 -6.84 -1.34 -18.70
N PRO A 14 -8.01 -0.69 -18.63
CA PRO A 14 -8.91 -0.81 -17.48
C PRO A 14 -9.49 -2.22 -17.29
N LYS A 15 -9.40 -3.10 -18.31
CA LYS A 15 -9.77 -4.52 -18.19
C LYS A 15 -8.63 -5.38 -17.63
N ARG A 16 -7.41 -4.85 -17.66
CA ARG A 16 -6.21 -5.52 -17.16
C ARG A 16 -5.33 -4.53 -16.37
N PRO A 17 -5.86 -3.93 -15.28
CA PRO A 17 -5.10 -2.98 -14.47
C PRO A 17 -3.87 -3.65 -13.87
N VAL A 18 -2.76 -2.90 -13.82
CA VAL A 18 -1.53 -3.32 -13.13
C VAL A 18 -1.55 -2.75 -11.73
N VAL A 19 -1.62 -3.61 -10.72
CA VAL A 19 -1.68 -3.22 -9.30
C VAL A 19 -0.45 -3.77 -8.58
N CYS A 20 0.26 -2.90 -7.87
CA CYS A 20 1.34 -3.27 -6.98
C CYS A 20 0.81 -3.38 -5.55
N LEU A 21 1.29 -4.39 -4.80
CA LEU A 21 0.90 -4.63 -3.41
C LEU A 21 2.14 -4.84 -2.55
N ASP A 22 2.18 -4.14 -1.42
CA ASP A 22 3.20 -4.33 -0.38
C ASP A 22 2.62 -4.01 1.00
N GLU A 23 3.29 -4.46 2.07
CA GLU A 23 2.86 -4.21 3.42
C GLU A 23 3.96 -3.66 4.34
N GLN A 24 3.57 -2.70 5.18
CA GLN A 24 4.45 -2.06 6.15
C GLN A 24 3.87 -2.17 7.57
N PRO A 25 4.62 -2.75 8.53
CA PRO A 25 4.24 -2.70 9.93
C PRO A 25 4.42 -1.28 10.49
N THR A 26 3.46 -0.86 11.33
CA THR A 26 3.50 0.43 12.04
C THR A 26 3.31 0.18 13.53
N GLN A 27 4.20 0.76 14.36
CA GLN A 27 4.06 0.75 15.80
C GLN A 27 3.05 1.83 16.21
N LEU A 28 2.01 1.43 16.97
CA LEU A 28 1.10 2.37 17.59
C LEU A 28 1.76 2.95 18.85
N ILE A 29 1.83 4.28 18.91
CA ILE A 29 2.59 5.00 19.92
C ILE A 29 1.70 6.07 20.55
N GLY A 30 1.53 5.97 21.88
CA GLY A 30 0.84 6.96 22.71
C GLY A 30 1.79 7.98 23.34
N GLU A 31 1.22 9.11 23.74
CA GLU A 31 1.93 10.13 24.50
C GLU A 31 1.88 9.80 25.99
N THR A 32 3.03 9.77 26.67
CA THR A 32 3.09 9.63 28.14
C THR A 32 2.71 10.92 28.85
N ARG A 33 2.94 12.06 28.20
CA ARG A 33 2.60 13.41 28.69
C ARG A 33 1.96 14.22 27.59
N ARG A 34 1.08 15.14 27.99
CA ARG A 34 0.41 16.03 27.02
C ARG A 34 1.46 16.90 26.31
N PRO A 35 1.53 16.88 24.98
CA PRO A 35 2.42 17.74 24.22
C PRO A 35 2.14 19.23 24.49
N ILE A 36 3.20 20.03 24.46
CA ILE A 36 3.08 21.51 24.54
C ILE A 36 2.89 22.00 23.11
N ALA A 37 1.73 22.62 22.87
CA ALA A 37 1.39 23.15 21.57
C ALA A 37 2.33 24.27 21.11
N VAL A 38 2.46 24.44 19.80
CA VAL A 38 3.19 25.55 19.19
C VAL A 38 2.64 26.90 19.63
N GLN A 39 3.51 27.85 19.95
CA GLN A 39 3.19 29.25 20.23
C GLN A 39 4.14 30.16 19.42
N PRO A 40 3.77 31.44 19.18
CA PRO A 40 4.67 32.37 18.50
C PRO A 40 6.05 32.42 19.15
N GLY A 41 7.10 32.09 18.38
CA GLY A 41 8.48 32.02 18.86
C GLY A 41 8.86 30.75 19.65
N GLN A 42 7.92 29.81 19.84
CA GLN A 42 8.19 28.54 20.53
C GLN A 42 7.67 27.37 19.69
N PRO A 43 8.53 26.47 19.21
CA PRO A 43 8.12 25.26 18.49
C PRO A 43 7.33 24.33 19.42
N ALA A 44 6.49 23.47 18.85
CA ALA A 44 5.84 22.38 19.59
C ALA A 44 6.88 21.52 20.28
N ARG A 45 6.59 21.07 21.49
CA ARG A 45 7.47 20.18 22.26
C ARG A 45 6.73 18.89 22.61
N TYR A 46 7.38 17.78 22.32
CA TYR A 46 6.93 16.43 22.64
C TYR A 46 7.88 15.83 23.66
N ASP A 47 7.35 14.97 24.54
CA ASP A 47 8.22 14.19 25.41
C ASP A 47 8.97 13.15 24.56
N TYR A 48 10.21 12.84 24.90
CA TYR A 48 10.94 11.75 24.26
C TYR A 48 10.40 10.37 24.68
N GLU A 49 9.77 10.28 25.85
CA GLU A 49 9.11 9.07 26.31
C GLU A 49 7.79 8.84 25.53
N TYR A 50 7.49 7.59 25.29
CA TYR A 50 6.28 7.17 24.60
C TYR A 50 5.81 5.81 25.14
N GLU A 51 4.52 5.55 25.01
CA GLU A 51 3.90 4.28 25.32
C GLU A 51 3.65 3.48 24.03
N ARG A 52 4.03 2.19 24.04
CA ARG A 52 3.72 1.27 22.93
C ARG A 52 2.34 0.68 23.15
N LEU A 53 1.42 0.93 22.24
CA LEU A 53 0.01 0.54 22.32
C LEU A 53 -0.35 -0.58 21.34
N GLY A 54 0.65 -1.29 20.82
CA GLY A 54 0.49 -2.36 19.87
C GLY A 54 1.11 -2.04 18.52
N SER A 55 0.79 -2.84 17.53
CA SER A 55 1.23 -2.67 16.15
C SER A 55 0.06 -2.91 15.19
N ALA A 56 0.14 -2.28 14.03
CA ALA A 56 -0.76 -2.51 12.91
C ALA A 56 0.06 -2.74 11.65
N THR A 57 -0.56 -3.26 10.60
CA THR A 57 0.05 -3.42 9.29
C THR A 57 -0.76 -2.63 8.27
N ASN A 58 -0.07 -1.80 7.50
CA ASN A 58 -0.64 -1.10 6.36
C ASN A 58 -0.42 -1.93 5.11
N PHE A 59 -1.50 -2.37 4.47
CA PHE A 59 -1.47 -2.97 3.14
C PHE A 59 -1.66 -1.86 2.11
N MET A 60 -0.63 -1.59 1.33
CA MET A 60 -0.65 -0.63 0.24
C MET A 60 -0.96 -1.34 -1.07
N LEU A 61 -2.02 -0.89 -1.73
CA LEU A 61 -2.33 -1.27 -3.10
C LEU A 61 -2.24 -0.01 -3.96
N THR A 62 -1.56 -0.07 -5.09
CA THR A 62 -1.46 1.07 -5.99
C THR A 62 -1.50 0.62 -7.44
N GLU A 63 -2.25 1.36 -8.27
CA GLU A 63 -2.26 1.25 -9.72
C GLU A 63 -1.44 2.41 -10.30
N PRO A 64 -0.18 2.20 -10.68
CA PRO A 64 0.72 3.28 -11.09
C PRO A 64 0.19 4.08 -12.28
N LEU A 65 -0.34 3.40 -13.30
CA LEU A 65 -0.83 4.03 -14.53
C LEU A 65 -2.21 4.68 -14.35
N GLY A 66 -3.07 4.13 -13.48
CA GLY A 66 -4.38 4.68 -13.17
C GLY A 66 -4.35 5.80 -12.12
N GLY A 67 -3.20 6.01 -11.47
CA GLY A 67 -3.07 7.01 -10.41
C GLY A 67 -3.92 6.70 -9.17
N TRP A 68 -4.32 5.44 -8.98
CA TRP A 68 -5.13 4.99 -7.85
C TRP A 68 -4.28 4.32 -6.78
N ARG A 69 -4.67 4.50 -5.53
CA ARG A 69 -4.11 3.80 -4.38
C ARG A 69 -5.12 3.61 -3.27
N LYS A 70 -4.85 2.60 -2.45
CA LYS A 70 -5.64 2.24 -1.27
C LYS A 70 -4.69 1.79 -0.17
N VAL A 71 -5.00 2.15 1.07
CA VAL A 71 -4.28 1.67 2.25
C VAL A 71 -5.30 1.04 3.20
N ASN A 72 -5.23 -0.28 3.33
CA ASN A 72 -5.99 -1.02 4.33
C ASN A 72 -5.13 -1.28 5.57
N VAL A 73 -5.69 -1.03 6.76
CA VAL A 73 -4.97 -1.20 8.03
C VAL A 73 -5.54 -2.38 8.78
N ARG A 74 -4.68 -3.38 9.03
CA ARG A 74 -5.01 -4.62 9.77
C ARG A 74 -4.15 -4.75 11.03
N GLU A 75 -4.59 -5.59 11.95
CA GLU A 75 -3.83 -5.89 13.18
C GLU A 75 -2.64 -6.82 12.88
N THR A 76 -2.74 -7.62 11.84
CA THR A 76 -1.74 -8.63 11.46
C THR A 76 -1.43 -8.59 9.97
N LYS A 77 -0.42 -9.37 9.56
CA LYS A 77 -0.05 -9.61 8.16
C LYS A 77 0.05 -11.11 7.87
N THR A 78 -1.02 -11.80 8.14
CA THR A 78 -1.11 -13.24 7.87
C THR A 78 -1.47 -13.52 6.41
N ALA A 79 -1.32 -14.78 5.99
CA ALA A 79 -1.81 -15.23 4.69
C ALA A 79 -3.33 -15.03 4.52
N ILE A 80 -4.07 -15.05 5.63
CA ILE A 80 -5.53 -14.79 5.63
C ILE A 80 -5.78 -13.30 5.37
N ASP A 81 -5.01 -12.40 6.01
CA ASP A 81 -5.13 -10.97 5.79
C ASP A 81 -4.88 -10.62 4.33
N LEU A 82 -3.79 -11.15 3.76
CA LEU A 82 -3.49 -10.98 2.34
C LEU A 82 -4.60 -11.51 1.42
N ALA A 83 -5.14 -12.69 1.71
CA ALA A 83 -6.23 -13.27 0.92
C ALA A 83 -7.49 -12.38 0.94
N LEU A 84 -7.79 -11.76 2.08
CA LEU A 84 -8.89 -10.80 2.20
C LEU A 84 -8.64 -9.53 1.40
N GLU A 85 -7.38 -9.00 1.36
CA GLU A 85 -7.00 -7.88 0.51
C GLU A 85 -7.20 -8.21 -0.97
N ILE A 86 -6.76 -9.40 -1.42
CA ILE A 86 -6.92 -9.84 -2.81
C ILE A 86 -8.40 -9.97 -3.18
N ARG A 87 -9.24 -10.53 -2.30
CA ARG A 87 -10.68 -10.62 -2.56
C ARG A 87 -11.31 -9.24 -2.68
N GLU A 88 -10.98 -8.33 -1.79
CA GLU A 88 -11.48 -6.95 -1.81
C GLU A 88 -11.03 -6.23 -3.08
N LEU A 89 -9.77 -6.36 -3.47
CA LEU A 89 -9.23 -5.82 -4.70
C LEU A 89 -10.02 -6.28 -5.93
N LEU A 90 -10.29 -7.59 -6.03
CA LEU A 90 -10.96 -8.17 -7.20
C LEU A 90 -12.47 -7.90 -7.24
N ASP A 91 -13.14 -7.97 -6.10
CA ASP A 91 -14.60 -7.96 -6.04
C ASP A 91 -15.18 -6.56 -5.77
N VAL A 92 -14.38 -5.65 -5.17
CA VAL A 92 -14.84 -4.32 -4.79
C VAL A 92 -14.14 -3.23 -5.60
N ASP A 93 -12.81 -3.27 -5.68
CA ASP A 93 -12.03 -2.22 -6.32
C ASP A 93 -12.02 -2.37 -7.85
N TYR A 94 -11.91 -3.61 -8.36
CA TYR A 94 -11.87 -3.93 -9.80
C TYR A 94 -12.90 -5.00 -10.21
N PRO A 95 -14.20 -4.82 -9.92
CA PRO A 95 -15.22 -5.84 -10.21
C PRO A 95 -15.35 -6.14 -11.71
N ASP A 96 -15.11 -5.14 -12.56
CA ASP A 96 -15.27 -5.20 -14.02
C ASP A 96 -13.99 -5.57 -14.77
N ALA A 97 -12.85 -5.72 -14.07
CA ALA A 97 -11.60 -6.16 -14.69
C ALA A 97 -11.68 -7.64 -15.06
N GLU A 98 -11.20 -7.99 -16.24
CA GLU A 98 -11.10 -9.38 -16.68
C GLU A 98 -9.98 -10.10 -15.92
N THR A 99 -8.85 -9.42 -15.75
CA THR A 99 -7.67 -9.91 -15.03
C THR A 99 -6.97 -8.73 -14.37
N VAL A 100 -6.63 -8.85 -13.10
CA VAL A 100 -5.75 -7.90 -12.41
C VAL A 100 -4.32 -8.43 -12.48
N VAL A 101 -3.42 -7.65 -13.06
CA VAL A 101 -1.98 -7.93 -13.09
C VAL A 101 -1.39 -7.49 -11.76
N LEU A 102 -1.06 -8.44 -10.90
CA LEU A 102 -0.61 -8.19 -9.53
C LEU A 102 0.91 -8.31 -9.43
N VAL A 103 1.55 -7.20 -9.05
CA VAL A 103 3.00 -7.15 -8.75
C VAL A 103 3.16 -7.11 -7.24
N TRP A 104 3.98 -8.02 -6.69
CA TRP A 104 4.33 -8.08 -5.29
C TRP A 104 5.73 -8.65 -5.05
N ASP A 105 6.22 -8.60 -3.82
CA ASP A 105 7.51 -9.16 -3.46
C ASP A 105 7.45 -10.68 -3.23
N ASN A 106 8.60 -11.30 -2.93
CA ASN A 106 8.72 -12.74 -2.65
C ASN A 106 8.51 -13.07 -1.17
N LEU A 107 7.66 -12.37 -0.44
CA LEU A 107 7.35 -12.72 0.95
C LEU A 107 6.64 -14.08 1.02
N ASN A 108 6.89 -14.84 2.07
CA ASN A 108 6.31 -16.19 2.23
C ASN A 108 4.77 -16.23 2.22
N THR A 109 4.12 -15.13 2.56
CA THR A 109 2.67 -14.95 2.48
C THR A 109 2.19 -14.65 1.06
N HIS A 110 3.04 -14.09 0.19
CA HIS A 110 2.73 -13.70 -1.19
C HIS A 110 2.73 -14.91 -2.12
N THR A 111 1.80 -15.80 -1.89
CA THR A 111 1.65 -17.00 -2.71
C THR A 111 0.18 -17.27 -3.04
N PRO A 112 -0.14 -17.87 -4.20
CA PRO A 112 -1.49 -18.33 -4.51
C PRO A 112 -2.08 -19.26 -3.44
N ALA A 113 -1.22 -20.01 -2.73
CA ALA A 113 -1.64 -20.90 -1.64
C ALA A 113 -2.29 -20.16 -0.46
N SER A 114 -2.02 -18.86 -0.30
CA SER A 114 -2.63 -18.02 0.75
C SER A 114 -4.15 -17.94 0.60
N LEU A 115 -4.67 -17.93 -0.63
CA LEU A 115 -6.11 -17.92 -0.88
C LEU A 115 -6.80 -19.21 -0.39
N TYR A 116 -6.13 -20.35 -0.52
CA TYR A 116 -6.65 -21.63 -0.03
C TYR A 116 -6.60 -21.78 1.50
N LYS A 117 -5.85 -20.91 2.19
CA LYS A 117 -5.88 -20.85 3.66
C LYS A 117 -7.08 -20.07 4.19
N ALA A 118 -7.60 -19.15 3.40
CA ALA A 118 -8.67 -18.24 3.79
C ALA A 118 -10.05 -18.65 3.24
N PHE A 119 -10.07 -19.29 2.07
CA PHE A 119 -11.29 -19.57 1.32
C PHE A 119 -11.41 -21.03 0.93
N GLU A 120 -12.66 -21.47 0.73
CA GLU A 120 -12.94 -22.77 0.13
C GLU A 120 -12.34 -22.89 -1.29
N PRO A 121 -11.97 -24.11 -1.72
CA PRO A 121 -11.25 -24.31 -2.99
C PRO A 121 -11.94 -23.73 -4.23
N ALA A 122 -13.25 -23.68 -4.26
CA ALA A 122 -14.00 -23.09 -5.37
C ALA A 122 -13.78 -21.57 -5.45
N GLU A 123 -13.87 -20.90 -4.31
CA GLU A 123 -13.67 -19.45 -4.21
C GLU A 123 -12.19 -19.07 -4.46
N ALA A 124 -11.24 -19.79 -3.87
CA ALA A 124 -9.83 -19.56 -4.13
C ALA A 124 -9.49 -19.66 -5.62
N ARG A 125 -10.03 -20.66 -6.33
CA ARG A 125 -9.86 -20.81 -7.78
C ARG A 125 -10.52 -19.67 -8.57
N ARG A 126 -11.70 -19.22 -8.16
CA ARG A 126 -12.39 -18.09 -8.79
C ARG A 126 -11.52 -16.82 -8.74
N LEU A 127 -10.97 -16.53 -7.57
CA LEU A 127 -10.08 -15.37 -7.38
C LEU A 127 -8.80 -15.52 -8.20
N LEU A 128 -8.13 -16.68 -8.12
CA LEU A 128 -6.90 -16.95 -8.89
C LEU A 128 -7.09 -16.86 -10.40
N ALA A 129 -8.25 -17.25 -10.92
CA ALA A 129 -8.53 -17.16 -12.35
C ALA A 129 -8.59 -15.71 -12.88
N ARG A 130 -8.70 -14.72 -11.99
CA ARG A 130 -8.68 -13.29 -12.29
C ARG A 130 -7.36 -12.60 -11.97
N LEU A 131 -6.31 -13.36 -11.65
CA LEU A 131 -4.99 -12.82 -11.31
C LEU A 131 -3.93 -13.26 -12.32
N GLU A 132 -3.12 -12.31 -12.76
CA GLU A 132 -1.82 -12.52 -13.40
C GLU A 132 -0.76 -12.04 -12.42
N ILE A 133 0.06 -12.95 -11.88
CA ILE A 133 0.94 -12.65 -10.75
C ILE A 133 2.39 -12.53 -11.23
N HIS A 134 3.03 -11.43 -10.87
CA HIS A 134 4.43 -11.14 -11.12
C HIS A 134 5.18 -10.86 -9.81
N TYR A 135 6.37 -11.44 -9.68
CA TYR A 135 7.21 -11.29 -8.49
C TYR A 135 8.39 -10.38 -8.77
N THR A 136 8.60 -9.39 -7.88
CA THR A 136 9.84 -8.60 -7.94
C THR A 136 11.07 -9.48 -7.69
N PRO A 137 12.22 -9.17 -8.28
CA PRO A 137 13.46 -9.93 -8.02
C PRO A 137 13.87 -9.82 -6.54
N LYS A 138 14.48 -10.86 -5.99
CA LYS A 138 14.90 -10.96 -4.58
C LYS A 138 15.71 -9.75 -4.05
N HIS A 139 16.39 -9.03 -4.94
CA HIS A 139 17.19 -7.83 -4.62
C HIS A 139 16.73 -6.60 -5.43
N GLY A 140 15.48 -6.60 -5.86
CA GLY A 140 14.89 -5.56 -6.70
C GLY A 140 13.57 -5.04 -6.15
N SER A 141 13.44 -4.92 -4.83
CA SER A 141 12.23 -4.38 -4.18
C SER A 141 11.88 -2.97 -4.66
N TRP A 142 12.89 -2.18 -5.04
CA TRP A 142 12.71 -0.86 -5.67
C TRP A 142 11.88 -0.88 -6.97
N LEU A 143 11.66 -2.05 -7.56
CA LEU A 143 10.72 -2.24 -8.67
C LEU A 143 9.27 -2.36 -8.22
N ASP A 144 9.01 -2.51 -6.92
CA ASP A 144 7.66 -2.48 -6.39
C ASP A 144 7.24 -1.03 -6.13
N VAL A 145 6.32 -0.53 -6.95
CA VAL A 145 5.84 0.85 -6.82
C VAL A 145 5.08 1.04 -5.49
N ALA A 146 4.52 -0.03 -4.91
CA ALA A 146 3.87 0.05 -3.60
C ALA A 146 4.87 0.39 -2.47
N GLU A 147 6.14 -0.08 -2.54
CA GLU A 147 7.19 0.32 -1.59
C GLU A 147 7.46 1.83 -1.64
N ILE A 148 7.43 2.41 -2.84
CA ILE A 148 7.60 3.85 -3.04
C ILE A 148 6.44 4.63 -2.42
N GLU A 149 5.20 4.21 -2.69
CA GLU A 149 4.01 4.82 -2.11
C GLU A 149 3.97 4.67 -0.57
N LEU A 150 4.42 3.54 -0.02
CA LEU A 150 4.60 3.36 1.43
C LEU A 150 5.62 4.35 2.03
N SER A 151 6.69 4.65 1.30
CA SER A 151 7.67 5.67 1.72
C SER A 151 7.04 7.07 1.78
N VAL A 152 6.22 7.42 0.78
CA VAL A 152 5.49 8.69 0.76
C VAL A 152 4.44 8.73 1.88
N PHE A 153 3.68 7.64 2.06
CA PHE A 153 2.71 7.49 3.14
C PHE A 153 3.36 7.68 4.52
N THR A 154 4.52 7.07 4.72
CA THR A 154 5.28 7.22 5.98
C THR A 154 5.64 8.67 6.25
N LYS A 155 6.13 9.40 5.26
CA LYS A 155 6.53 10.81 5.42
C LYS A 155 5.34 11.74 5.62
N GLN A 156 4.23 11.50 4.95
CA GLN A 156 3.08 12.41 4.94
C GLN A 156 2.04 12.09 6.01
N CYS A 157 1.83 10.82 6.35
CA CYS A 157 0.80 10.38 7.28
C CYS A 157 1.37 9.90 8.61
N LEU A 158 2.47 9.13 8.61
CA LEU A 158 3.02 8.48 9.79
C LEU A 158 4.12 9.29 10.50
N ALA A 159 4.42 10.50 10.05
CA ALA A 159 5.45 11.37 10.66
C ALA A 159 5.07 11.91 12.07
N ARG A 160 4.03 11.39 12.66
CA ARG A 160 3.52 11.71 14.00
C ARG A 160 3.16 10.45 14.78
N ARG A 161 3.00 10.58 16.09
CA ARG A 161 2.52 9.49 16.94
C ARG A 161 1.03 9.21 16.67
N ILE A 162 0.69 7.94 16.47
CA ILE A 162 -0.69 7.48 16.33
C ILE A 162 -0.89 6.38 17.36
N ASP A 163 -1.84 6.60 18.26
CA ASP A 163 -2.02 5.80 19.46
C ASP A 163 -2.95 4.60 19.29
N ASN A 164 -3.81 4.61 18.25
CA ASN A 164 -4.77 3.54 18.05
C ASN A 164 -5.00 3.26 16.57
N ILE A 165 -5.46 2.02 16.31
CA ILE A 165 -5.65 1.51 14.94
C ILE A 165 -6.79 2.23 14.19
N ASP A 166 -7.83 2.68 14.86
CA ASP A 166 -8.96 3.35 14.20
C ASP A 166 -8.59 4.75 13.74
N THR A 167 -7.75 5.45 14.52
CA THR A 167 -7.12 6.69 14.08
C THR A 167 -6.24 6.44 12.85
N LEU A 168 -5.40 5.41 12.87
CA LEU A 168 -4.56 5.06 11.73
C LEU A 168 -5.38 4.74 10.47
N ARG A 169 -6.47 3.96 10.61
CA ARG A 169 -7.39 3.65 9.50
C ARG A 169 -7.99 4.90 8.87
N ARG A 170 -8.48 5.81 9.71
CA ARG A 170 -9.07 7.08 9.24
C ARG A 170 -8.05 7.96 8.52
N GLU A 171 -6.85 8.10 9.07
CA GLU A 171 -5.78 8.90 8.49
C GLU A 171 -5.27 8.29 7.18
N ALA A 172 -5.07 6.97 7.15
CA ALA A 172 -4.65 6.25 5.95
C ALA A 172 -5.67 6.41 4.80
N LYS A 173 -6.97 6.28 5.14
CA LYS A 173 -8.03 6.51 4.16
C LYS A 173 -8.04 7.94 3.64
N ALA A 174 -7.98 8.93 4.53
CA ALA A 174 -7.99 10.34 4.15
C ALA A 174 -6.78 10.69 3.27
N TRP A 175 -5.61 10.16 3.58
CA TRP A 175 -4.40 10.32 2.77
C TRP A 175 -4.58 9.72 1.36
N ALA A 176 -5.08 8.49 1.26
CA ALA A 176 -5.30 7.82 -0.02
C ALA A 176 -6.35 8.58 -0.86
N ASP A 177 -7.47 8.99 -0.25
CA ASP A 177 -8.52 9.75 -0.92
C ASP A 177 -7.99 11.09 -1.47
N ALA A 178 -7.19 11.82 -0.69
CA ALA A 178 -6.60 13.10 -1.12
C ALA A 178 -5.64 12.91 -2.31
N ARG A 179 -4.79 11.89 -2.27
CA ARG A 179 -3.85 11.61 -3.36
C ARG A 179 -4.56 11.11 -4.63
N ASN A 180 -5.62 10.31 -4.48
CA ASN A 180 -6.43 9.85 -5.60
C ASN A 180 -7.17 11.04 -6.26
N ALA A 181 -7.68 11.97 -5.46
CA ALA A 181 -8.31 13.20 -5.97
C ALA A 181 -7.33 14.11 -6.72
N ALA A 182 -6.07 14.17 -6.26
CA ALA A 182 -5.02 14.96 -6.89
C ALA A 182 -4.43 14.29 -8.15
N GLN A 183 -4.80 13.03 -8.45
CA GLN A 183 -4.29 12.26 -9.60
C GLN A 183 -2.75 12.21 -9.65
N THR A 184 -2.09 12.21 -8.49
CA THR A 184 -0.64 12.11 -8.41
C THR A 184 -0.22 10.68 -8.76
N GLY A 185 0.19 10.45 -9.98
CA GLY A 185 0.69 9.17 -10.49
C GLY A 185 2.21 9.17 -10.61
N VAL A 186 2.77 8.01 -10.96
CA VAL A 186 4.15 7.89 -11.43
C VAL A 186 4.12 8.14 -12.94
N GLU A 187 4.66 9.28 -13.39
CA GLU A 187 4.80 9.53 -14.82
C GLU A 187 6.04 8.82 -15.37
N SER A 188 5.84 7.91 -16.32
CA SER A 188 6.95 7.33 -17.09
C SER A 188 7.33 8.28 -18.22
N TYR A 189 8.29 9.16 -18.00
CA TYR A 189 8.97 9.86 -19.11
C TYR A 189 10.03 8.91 -19.68
N GLY A 190 9.88 8.58 -20.94
CA GLY A 190 10.71 7.75 -21.80
C GLY A 190 12.10 7.39 -21.26
N GLN A 191 12.32 6.15 -20.88
CA GLN A 191 13.54 5.52 -20.38
C GLN A 191 14.01 5.89 -18.97
N ASP A 192 13.56 7.01 -18.37
CA ASP A 192 13.91 7.39 -17.00
C ASP A 192 12.65 7.46 -16.13
N TRP A 193 12.54 6.58 -15.14
CA TRP A 193 11.51 6.63 -14.11
C TRP A 193 11.77 7.86 -13.22
N CYS A 194 11.14 8.99 -13.55
CA CYS A 194 11.19 10.17 -12.70
C CYS A 194 9.91 10.27 -11.87
N MET A 195 10.06 10.15 -10.55
CA MET A 195 8.98 10.50 -9.64
C MET A 195 8.88 12.02 -9.57
N THR A 196 7.83 12.59 -10.08
CA THR A 196 7.43 13.94 -9.72
C THR A 196 6.86 13.92 -8.31
N LEU A 197 7.73 14.14 -7.34
CA LEU A 197 7.30 14.66 -6.04
C LEU A 197 6.66 16.00 -6.33
N GLY A 198 5.41 16.21 -5.88
CA GLY A 198 4.72 17.50 -6.07
C GLY A 198 5.55 18.67 -5.54
N PRO A 199 5.21 19.94 -5.88
CA PRO A 199 6.07 21.10 -5.74
C PRO A 199 6.38 21.56 -4.30
N GLU A 200 6.16 20.72 -3.30
CA GLU A 200 6.51 21.01 -1.91
C GLU A 200 7.40 19.89 -1.32
N CYS A 201 8.67 19.92 -1.71
CA CYS A 201 9.76 19.33 -0.94
C CYS A 201 10.70 20.42 -0.45
#